data_72e04869fc9c93737c7f20ceea1cff04
#
_entry.id   72e04869fc9c93737c7f20ceea1cff04
#
_cell.length_a   1.000
_cell.length_b   1.000
_cell.length_c   1.000
_cell.angle_alpha   90.00
_cell.angle_beta   90.00
_cell.angle_gamma   90.00
#
_symmetry.space_group_name_H-M   'P 1'
#
loop_
_entity.id
_entity.type
_entity.pdbx_description
1 polymer ?
#
loop_
_entity_poly.entity_id
_entity_poly.type
_entity_poly.pdbx_seq_one_letter_code
_entity_poly.pdbx_strand_id
1 'polypeptide(L)'
;MDIEHQFRDTRNIVRQRNAIAGGLAASLILNAGLLLYNSVRDTDVILQPVIQSPVTISSAGVSRDYLELITRDTAYAVLNRTPQSLGYWMNSVLKITDPASYGTVKAQMLRAIGQLRGSDITQTIDISMIDVHEKELRSAVTGVLHVFVGQKEVSQTPVHYYFEWSYHGLSLKLKGFGTVADPNKPGVATPVDPYIEQGGQ
;
A
#
# COMPACT_ATOMS: atom_id res chain seq x y z
N MET A 1 33.14 45.43 -54.29
CA MET A 1 31.74 45.64 -53.85
C MET A 1 31.17 44.41 -53.07
N ASP A 2 32.03 43.56 -52.52
CA ASP A 2 31.58 42.28 -51.95
C ASP A 2 31.87 42.14 -50.44
N ILE A 3 32.60 43.05 -49.83
CA ILE A 3 33.04 42.91 -48.43
C ILE A 3 31.89 43.21 -47.45
N GLU A 4 31.00 44.16 -47.74
CA GLU A 4 29.86 44.49 -46.89
C GLU A 4 28.76 43.43 -46.88
N HIS A 5 28.57 42.70 -47.95
CA HIS A 5 27.60 41.59 -48.01
C HIS A 5 28.09 40.40 -47.17
N GLN A 6 29.37 40.07 -47.21
CA GLN A 6 29.97 38.99 -46.41
C GLN A 6 29.90 39.29 -44.91
N PHE A 7 30.07 40.52 -44.50
CA PHE A 7 29.96 40.90 -43.07
C PHE A 7 28.54 40.84 -42.56
N ARG A 8 27.52 41.13 -43.38
CA ARG A 8 26.11 41.04 -42.99
C ARG A 8 25.69 39.57 -42.85
N ASP A 9 26.09 38.72 -43.77
CA ASP A 9 25.74 37.28 -43.73
C ASP A 9 26.40 36.56 -42.53
N THR A 10 27.66 36.85 -42.24
CA THR A 10 28.35 36.30 -41.09
C THR A 10 27.69 36.74 -39.77
N ARG A 11 27.26 37.96 -39.69
CA ARG A 11 26.58 38.53 -38.52
C ARG A 11 25.19 37.88 -38.29
N ASN A 12 24.46 37.59 -39.36
CA ASN A 12 23.17 36.88 -39.31
C ASN A 12 23.33 35.42 -38.89
N ILE A 13 24.34 34.73 -39.44
CA ILE A 13 24.66 33.33 -39.07
C ILE A 13 25.04 33.22 -37.60
N VAL A 14 25.87 34.11 -37.07
CA VAL A 14 26.25 34.15 -35.67
C VAL A 14 25.04 34.44 -34.79
N ARG A 15 24.16 35.33 -35.20
CA ARG A 15 22.93 35.68 -34.47
C ARG A 15 21.96 34.50 -34.42
N GLN A 16 21.76 33.79 -35.52
CA GLN A 16 20.95 32.57 -35.61
C GLN A 16 21.54 31.45 -34.72
N ARG A 17 22.83 31.23 -34.81
CA ARG A 17 23.53 30.23 -33.95
C ARG A 17 23.34 30.52 -32.44
N ASN A 18 23.50 31.78 -32.06
CA ASN A 18 23.33 32.18 -30.68
C ASN A 18 21.87 32.08 -30.22
N ALA A 19 20.90 32.35 -31.09
CA ALA A 19 19.47 32.16 -30.80
C ALA A 19 19.13 30.67 -30.61
N ILE A 20 19.65 29.79 -31.46
CA ILE A 20 19.48 28.33 -31.33
C ILE A 20 20.16 27.82 -30.07
N ALA A 21 21.37 28.26 -29.77
CA ALA A 21 22.08 27.89 -28.53
C ALA A 21 21.33 28.36 -27.27
N GLY A 22 20.76 29.56 -27.31
CA GLY A 22 19.91 30.06 -26.22
C GLY A 22 18.63 29.26 -26.04
N GLY A 23 17.97 28.86 -27.12
CA GLY A 23 16.79 28.00 -27.11
C GLY A 23 17.07 26.62 -26.54
N LEU A 24 18.21 26.03 -26.92
CA LEU A 24 18.64 24.74 -26.37
C LEU A 24 18.96 24.82 -24.87
N ALA A 25 19.66 25.86 -24.42
CA ALA A 25 19.94 26.07 -23.02
C ALA A 25 18.64 26.24 -22.18
N ALA A 26 17.69 27.04 -22.68
CA ALA A 26 16.38 27.22 -22.03
C ALA A 26 15.59 25.91 -21.95
N SER A 27 15.60 25.11 -23.04
CA SER A 27 14.96 23.79 -23.05
C SER A 27 15.58 22.81 -22.04
N LEU A 28 16.91 22.79 -21.90
CA LEU A 28 17.60 21.95 -20.93
C LEU A 28 17.25 22.35 -19.49
N ILE A 29 17.21 23.64 -19.19
CA ILE A 29 16.82 24.14 -17.86
C ILE A 29 15.37 23.78 -17.55
N LEU A 30 14.46 23.91 -18.50
CA LEU A 30 13.06 23.53 -18.33
C LEU A 30 12.90 22.02 -18.08
N ASN A 31 13.59 21.17 -18.85
CA ASN A 31 13.57 19.72 -18.64
C ASN A 31 14.16 19.32 -17.30
N ALA A 32 15.28 19.92 -16.89
CA ALA A 32 15.87 19.67 -15.58
C ALA A 32 14.90 20.09 -14.45
N GLY A 33 14.24 21.23 -14.59
CA GLY A 33 13.22 21.69 -13.64
C GLY A 33 12.02 20.73 -13.55
N LEU A 34 11.54 20.23 -14.68
CA LEU A 34 10.45 19.24 -14.73
C LEU A 34 10.85 17.89 -14.10
N LEU A 35 12.09 17.44 -14.32
CA LEU A 35 12.60 16.23 -13.70
C LEU A 35 12.71 16.38 -12.18
N LEU A 36 13.23 17.49 -11.70
CA LEU A 36 13.29 17.80 -10.27
C LEU A 36 11.89 17.93 -9.67
N TYR A 37 10.97 18.62 -10.34
CA TYR A 37 9.59 18.74 -9.89
C TYR A 37 8.88 17.39 -9.79
N ASN A 38 9.12 16.49 -10.74
CA ASN A 38 8.52 15.15 -10.74
C ASN A 38 9.19 14.21 -9.71
N SER A 39 10.48 14.44 -9.40
CA SER A 39 11.22 13.66 -8.41
C SER A 39 10.87 14.02 -6.95
N VAL A 40 10.34 15.22 -6.71
CA VAL A 40 9.93 15.71 -5.37
C VAL A 40 8.43 15.45 -5.11
N ARG A 41 7.68 15.02 -6.11
CA ARG A 41 6.30 14.58 -5.88
C ARG A 41 6.31 13.23 -5.19
N ASP A 42 6.28 13.26 -3.87
CA ASP A 42 5.77 12.16 -3.08
C ASP A 42 4.34 11.90 -3.57
N THR A 43 4.13 10.75 -4.18
CA THR A 43 2.79 10.30 -4.54
C THR A 43 2.14 9.88 -3.24
N ASP A 44 1.62 10.85 -2.50
CA ASP A 44 0.69 10.58 -1.41
C ASP A 44 -0.53 9.91 -2.04
N VAL A 45 -0.58 8.59 -1.95
CA VAL A 45 -1.82 7.85 -2.18
C VAL A 45 -2.73 8.21 -1.02
N ILE A 46 -3.49 9.28 -1.16
CA ILE A 46 -4.58 9.62 -0.26
C ILE A 46 -5.63 8.53 -0.46
N LEU A 47 -5.60 7.51 0.38
CA LEU A 47 -6.72 6.62 0.59
C LEU A 47 -7.85 7.46 1.20
N GLN A 48 -8.67 8.07 0.36
CA GLN A 48 -9.93 8.64 0.82
C GLN A 48 -10.84 7.46 1.18
N PRO A 49 -11.23 7.31 2.45
CA PRO A 49 -12.29 6.37 2.79
C PRO A 49 -13.55 6.88 2.12
N VAL A 50 -13.96 6.22 1.04
CA VAL A 50 -15.25 6.48 0.40
C VAL A 50 -16.32 5.85 1.30
N ILE A 51 -16.77 6.60 2.29
CA ILE A 51 -17.95 6.23 3.08
C ILE A 51 -19.16 6.45 2.18
N GLN A 52 -19.54 5.39 1.46
CA GLN A 52 -20.66 5.42 0.51
C GLN A 52 -22.03 5.29 1.17
N SER A 53 -22.09 5.05 2.49
CA SER A 53 -23.37 4.92 3.20
C SER A 53 -23.21 5.32 4.67
N PRO A 54 -24.20 5.98 5.27
CA PRO A 54 -24.19 6.22 6.71
C PRO A 54 -24.30 4.88 7.45
N VAL A 55 -23.23 4.51 8.13
CA VAL A 55 -23.21 3.29 8.94
C VAL A 55 -23.83 3.59 10.29
N THR A 56 -24.94 2.97 10.59
CA THR A 56 -25.60 3.09 11.89
C THR A 56 -24.88 2.21 12.90
N ILE A 57 -24.16 2.83 13.84
CA ILE A 57 -23.55 2.12 14.96
C ILE A 57 -24.62 1.99 16.04
N SER A 58 -25.03 0.75 16.36
CA SER A 58 -25.98 0.46 17.42
C SER A 58 -25.23 -0.04 18.66
N SER A 59 -25.63 0.43 19.83
CA SER A 59 -25.16 -0.10 21.10
C SER A 59 -25.60 -1.56 21.35
N ALA A 60 -26.51 -2.08 20.55
CA ALA A 60 -27.03 -3.46 20.64
C ALA A 60 -26.12 -4.51 19.96
N GLY A 61 -25.08 -4.10 19.25
CA GLY A 61 -24.15 -5.01 18.57
C GLY A 61 -23.54 -4.41 17.32
N VAL A 62 -22.67 -5.19 16.71
CA VAL A 62 -21.98 -4.85 15.45
C VAL A 62 -22.90 -5.22 14.28
N SER A 63 -23.20 -4.25 13.40
CA SER A 63 -23.92 -4.53 12.19
C SER A 63 -23.02 -5.19 11.14
N ARG A 64 -23.63 -5.99 10.25
CA ARG A 64 -22.93 -6.64 9.14
C ARG A 64 -22.18 -5.63 8.28
N ASP A 65 -22.87 -4.55 7.89
CA ASP A 65 -22.30 -3.51 7.01
C ASP A 65 -21.10 -2.80 7.66
N TYR A 66 -21.19 -2.56 8.98
CA TYR A 66 -20.08 -1.96 9.72
C TYR A 66 -18.87 -2.91 9.81
N LEU A 67 -19.11 -4.18 10.08
CA LEU A 67 -18.04 -5.18 10.13
C LEU A 67 -17.39 -5.36 8.75
N GLU A 68 -18.18 -5.36 7.67
CA GLU A 68 -17.65 -5.44 6.31
C GLU A 68 -16.79 -4.22 5.96
N LEU A 69 -17.26 -3.01 6.28
CA LEU A 69 -16.51 -1.78 6.04
C LEU A 69 -15.17 -1.77 6.77
N ILE A 70 -15.18 -2.05 8.08
CA ILE A 70 -13.97 -2.09 8.90
C ILE A 70 -13.04 -3.21 8.43
N THR A 71 -13.56 -4.35 8.01
CA THR A 71 -12.76 -5.45 7.46
C THR A 71 -12.04 -5.03 6.18
N ARG A 72 -12.75 -4.37 5.26
CA ARG A 72 -12.17 -3.85 4.01
C ARG A 72 -11.03 -2.89 4.29
N ASP A 73 -11.28 -1.89 5.12
CA ASP A 73 -10.27 -0.87 5.45
C ASP A 73 -9.07 -1.47 6.16
N THR A 74 -9.31 -2.42 7.08
CA THR A 74 -8.24 -3.11 7.79
C THR A 74 -7.45 -4.03 6.86
N ALA A 75 -8.10 -4.73 5.94
CA ALA A 75 -7.41 -5.56 4.96
C ALA A 75 -6.44 -4.73 4.10
N TYR A 76 -6.88 -3.59 3.60
CA TYR A 76 -5.98 -2.67 2.89
C TYR A 76 -4.86 -2.15 3.79
N ALA A 77 -5.17 -1.76 5.03
CA ALA A 77 -4.17 -1.28 5.98
C ALA A 77 -3.11 -2.33 6.34
N VAL A 78 -3.50 -3.60 6.43
CA VAL A 78 -2.60 -4.71 6.81
C VAL A 78 -1.82 -5.26 5.61
N LEU A 79 -2.48 -5.38 4.45
CA LEU A 79 -1.94 -6.13 3.30
C LEU A 79 -1.24 -5.24 2.28
N ASN A 80 -1.58 -3.94 2.20
CA ASN A 80 -0.86 -2.99 1.36
C ASN A 80 0.36 -2.44 2.11
N ARG A 81 1.53 -2.71 1.59
CA ARG A 81 2.79 -2.30 2.25
C ARG A 81 3.89 -2.04 1.23
N THR A 82 4.69 -1.03 1.55
CA THR A 82 5.87 -0.65 0.77
C THR A 82 7.09 -0.56 1.69
N PRO A 83 8.30 -0.84 1.21
CA PRO A 83 9.53 -0.77 2.01
C PRO A 83 9.76 0.60 2.64
N GLN A 84 9.35 1.67 1.95
CA GLN A 84 9.53 3.06 2.38
C GLN A 84 8.63 3.44 3.56
N SER A 85 7.48 2.78 3.71
CA SER A 85 6.46 3.15 4.70
C SER A 85 6.27 2.14 5.83
N LEU A 86 7.18 1.16 6.00
CA LEU A 86 7.02 0.06 6.97
C LEU A 86 6.78 0.53 8.42
N GLY A 87 7.42 1.61 8.85
CA GLY A 87 7.22 2.19 10.18
C GLY A 87 5.82 2.78 10.34
N TYR A 88 5.36 3.53 9.35
CA TYR A 88 4.01 4.09 9.32
C TYR A 88 2.96 2.99 9.24
N TRP A 89 3.17 2.01 8.37
CA TRP A 89 2.32 0.83 8.22
C TRP A 89 2.10 0.11 9.56
N MET A 90 3.19 -0.24 10.26
CA MET A 90 3.11 -0.88 11.56
C MET A 90 2.33 -0.03 12.57
N ASN A 91 2.64 1.27 12.69
CA ASN A 91 1.98 2.15 13.62
C ASN A 91 0.47 2.30 13.33
N SER A 92 0.09 2.31 12.07
CA SER A 92 -1.32 2.39 11.64
C SER A 92 -2.11 1.15 12.05
N VAL A 93 -1.57 -0.04 11.83
CA VAL A 93 -2.21 -1.30 12.26
C VAL A 93 -2.26 -1.40 13.78
N LEU A 94 -1.20 -1.03 14.49
CA LEU A 94 -1.18 -1.08 15.96
C LEU A 94 -2.19 -0.12 16.62
N LYS A 95 -2.56 0.99 15.99
CA LYS A 95 -3.61 1.90 16.48
C LYS A 95 -4.99 1.27 16.53
N ILE A 96 -5.29 0.38 15.59
CA ILE A 96 -6.58 -0.32 15.51
C ILE A 96 -6.56 -1.66 16.24
N THR A 97 -5.40 -2.10 16.74
CA THR A 97 -5.22 -3.37 17.44
C THR A 97 -5.77 -3.30 18.87
N ASP A 98 -6.36 -4.40 19.30
CA ASP A 98 -6.82 -4.60 20.68
C ASP A 98 -5.63 -4.54 21.65
N PRO A 99 -5.74 -3.82 22.79
CA PRO A 99 -4.66 -3.74 23.77
C PRO A 99 -4.16 -5.10 24.26
N ALA A 100 -5.06 -6.09 24.41
CA ALA A 100 -4.67 -7.43 24.85
C ALA A 100 -3.84 -8.19 23.81
N SER A 101 -4.05 -7.90 22.52
CA SER A 101 -3.34 -8.53 21.39
C SER A 101 -2.16 -7.72 20.87
N TYR A 102 -1.92 -6.53 21.41
CA TYR A 102 -0.92 -5.59 20.92
C TYR A 102 0.48 -6.22 20.79
N GLY A 103 0.92 -6.96 21.81
CA GLY A 103 2.25 -7.59 21.80
C GLY A 103 2.40 -8.64 20.70
N THR A 104 1.38 -9.47 20.49
CA THR A 104 1.36 -10.52 19.48
C THR A 104 1.35 -9.94 18.08
N VAL A 105 0.46 -8.99 17.80
CA VAL A 105 0.36 -8.32 16.50
C VAL A 105 1.66 -7.57 16.20
N LYS A 106 2.21 -6.84 17.18
CA LYS A 106 3.49 -6.14 17.01
C LYS A 106 4.63 -7.10 16.65
N ALA A 107 4.72 -8.23 17.34
CA ALA A 107 5.76 -9.23 17.05
C ALA A 107 5.60 -9.82 15.63
N GLN A 108 4.37 -10.08 15.19
CA GLN A 108 4.07 -10.53 13.83
C GLN A 108 4.50 -9.50 12.80
N MET A 109 4.18 -8.22 13.00
CA MET A 109 4.56 -7.14 12.10
C MET A 109 6.07 -6.89 12.05
N LEU A 110 6.76 -6.99 13.19
CA LEU A 110 8.22 -6.86 13.22
C LEU A 110 8.92 -7.97 12.42
N ARG A 111 8.39 -9.19 12.43
CA ARG A 111 8.90 -10.28 11.55
C ARG A 111 8.71 -9.93 10.07
N ALA A 112 7.55 -9.44 9.69
CA ALA A 112 7.30 -9.02 8.30
C ALA A 112 8.21 -7.84 7.88
N ILE A 113 8.44 -6.86 8.77
CA ILE A 113 9.37 -5.76 8.53
C ILE A 113 10.80 -6.27 8.34
N GLY A 114 11.22 -7.25 9.15
CA GLY A 114 12.56 -7.86 9.03
C GLY A 114 12.80 -8.50 7.65
N GLN A 115 11.75 -9.07 7.04
CA GLN A 115 11.83 -9.67 5.70
C GLN A 115 11.82 -8.63 4.57
N LEU A 116 11.18 -7.48 4.78
CA LEU A 116 11.00 -6.46 3.76
C LEU A 116 12.03 -5.33 3.82
N ARG A 117 12.73 -5.17 4.95
CA ARG A 117 13.70 -4.10 5.15
C ARG A 117 14.87 -4.23 4.19
N GLY A 118 15.13 -3.18 3.42
CA GLY A 118 16.21 -3.15 2.42
C GLY A 118 15.87 -3.87 1.12
N SER A 119 14.62 -4.29 0.92
CA SER A 119 14.11 -4.80 -0.35
C SER A 119 13.35 -3.71 -1.10
N ASP A 120 13.16 -3.91 -2.41
CA ASP A 120 12.26 -3.09 -3.25
C ASP A 120 10.89 -3.75 -3.43
N ILE A 121 10.49 -4.60 -2.46
CA ILE A 121 9.26 -5.39 -2.55
C ILE A 121 8.07 -4.57 -2.05
N THR A 122 7.16 -4.26 -2.94
CA THR A 122 5.85 -3.67 -2.63
C THR A 122 4.76 -4.74 -2.77
N GLN A 123 3.79 -4.70 -1.88
CA GLN A 123 2.67 -5.63 -1.88
C GLN A 123 1.35 -4.87 -1.84
N THR A 124 0.41 -5.30 -2.66
CA THR A 124 -0.98 -4.78 -2.69
C THR A 124 -1.97 -5.93 -2.77
N ILE A 125 -3.18 -5.70 -2.27
CA ILE A 125 -4.28 -6.66 -2.40
C ILE A 125 -5.38 -6.11 -3.29
N ASP A 126 -5.89 -6.95 -4.16
CA ASP A 126 -7.14 -6.74 -4.88
C ASP A 126 -8.21 -7.67 -4.27
N ILE A 127 -9.20 -7.05 -3.60
CA ILE A 127 -10.23 -7.77 -2.84
C ILE A 127 -11.37 -8.14 -3.79
N SER A 128 -11.66 -9.44 -3.89
CA SER A 128 -12.77 -9.96 -4.68
C SER A 128 -14.02 -10.25 -3.84
N MET A 129 -13.86 -10.63 -2.57
CA MET A 129 -14.98 -10.98 -1.69
C MET A 129 -14.62 -10.70 -0.23
N ILE A 130 -15.61 -10.26 0.53
CA ILE A 130 -15.55 -10.14 1.99
C ILE A 130 -16.69 -10.94 2.58
N ASP A 131 -16.38 -11.85 3.48
CA ASP A 131 -17.35 -12.61 4.27
C ASP A 131 -17.28 -12.19 5.73
N VAL A 132 -18.43 -11.99 6.38
CA VAL A 132 -18.50 -11.48 7.75
C VAL A 132 -19.47 -12.30 8.60
N HIS A 133 -19.01 -12.60 9.82
CA HIS A 133 -19.76 -13.31 10.85
C HIS A 133 -19.87 -12.40 12.07
N GLU A 134 -20.91 -11.57 12.10
CA GLU A 134 -21.08 -10.52 13.11
C GLU A 134 -21.26 -11.07 14.55
N LYS A 135 -21.85 -12.25 14.70
CA LYS A 135 -22.04 -12.89 16.02
C LYS A 135 -20.72 -13.40 16.60
N GLU A 136 -19.81 -13.86 15.74
CA GLU A 136 -18.53 -14.40 16.14
C GLU A 136 -17.43 -13.32 16.15
N LEU A 137 -17.74 -12.12 15.69
CA LEU A 137 -16.79 -11.02 15.48
C LEU A 137 -15.59 -11.48 14.64
N ARG A 138 -15.90 -12.18 13.55
CA ARG A 138 -14.92 -12.69 12.58
C ARG A 138 -15.27 -12.24 11.18
N SER A 139 -14.25 -12.07 10.38
CA SER A 139 -14.42 -11.78 8.96
C SER A 139 -13.29 -12.40 8.14
N ALA A 140 -13.56 -12.61 6.86
CA ALA A 140 -12.59 -13.13 5.91
C ALA A 140 -12.58 -12.29 4.64
N VAL A 141 -11.40 -12.17 4.05
CA VAL A 141 -11.17 -11.47 2.79
C VAL A 141 -10.54 -12.43 1.81
N THR A 142 -11.17 -12.60 0.67
CA THR A 142 -10.62 -13.33 -0.46
C THR A 142 -10.21 -12.35 -1.54
N GLY A 143 -9.06 -12.56 -2.14
CA GLY A 143 -8.53 -11.67 -3.17
C GLY A 143 -7.26 -12.18 -3.81
N VAL A 144 -6.63 -11.31 -4.58
CA VAL A 144 -5.33 -11.56 -5.20
C VAL A 144 -4.29 -10.64 -4.59
N LEU A 145 -3.22 -11.22 -4.09
CA LEU A 145 -2.08 -10.50 -3.57
C LEU A 145 -1.07 -10.30 -4.69
N HIS A 146 -0.79 -9.05 -5.02
CA HIS A 146 0.16 -8.63 -6.02
C HIS A 146 1.47 -8.25 -5.34
N VAL A 147 2.57 -8.78 -5.85
CA VAL A 147 3.92 -8.49 -5.35
C VAL A 147 4.74 -7.87 -6.46
N PHE A 148 5.32 -6.71 -6.18
CA PHE A 148 6.15 -5.95 -7.11
C PHE A 148 7.59 -5.85 -6.59
N VAL A 149 8.55 -5.88 -7.50
CA VAL A 149 9.94 -5.49 -7.24
C VAL A 149 10.24 -4.27 -8.10
N GLY A 150 10.37 -3.11 -7.45
CA GLY A 150 10.37 -1.84 -8.15
C GLY A 150 9.03 -1.60 -8.86
N GLN A 151 9.06 -1.48 -10.19
CA GLN A 151 7.83 -1.29 -11.02
C GLN A 151 7.33 -2.59 -11.67
N LYS A 152 8.03 -3.70 -11.48
CA LYS A 152 7.69 -4.96 -12.13
C LYS A 152 6.90 -5.86 -11.19
N GLU A 153 5.72 -6.27 -11.62
CA GLU A 153 4.97 -7.32 -10.94
C GLU A 153 5.66 -8.67 -11.12
N VAL A 154 5.94 -9.33 -9.99
CA VAL A 154 6.70 -10.60 -9.97
C VAL A 154 5.84 -11.77 -9.49
N SER A 155 4.72 -11.51 -8.83
CA SER A 155 3.81 -12.56 -8.35
C SER A 155 2.39 -12.05 -8.20
N GLN A 156 1.44 -12.92 -8.56
CA GLN A 156 0.01 -12.80 -8.26
C GLN A 156 -0.40 -14.08 -7.56
N THR A 157 -0.88 -13.97 -6.33
CA THR A 157 -1.24 -15.14 -5.52
C THR A 157 -2.64 -14.97 -4.97
N PRO A 158 -3.58 -15.89 -5.28
CA PRO A 158 -4.87 -15.94 -4.61
C PRO A 158 -4.66 -16.17 -3.12
N VAL A 159 -5.32 -15.37 -2.30
CA VAL A 159 -5.18 -15.41 -0.83
C VAL A 159 -6.53 -15.37 -0.15
N HIS A 160 -6.58 -15.98 1.02
CA HIS A 160 -7.71 -15.93 1.91
C HIS A 160 -7.21 -15.54 3.29
N TYR A 161 -7.56 -14.31 3.74
CA TYR A 161 -7.18 -13.78 5.04
C TYR A 161 -8.37 -13.76 5.96
N TYR A 162 -8.19 -14.18 7.22
CA TYR A 162 -9.16 -14.00 8.29
C TYR A 162 -8.75 -12.86 9.20
N PHE A 163 -9.75 -12.23 9.82
CA PHE A 163 -9.61 -11.19 10.82
C PHE A 163 -10.50 -11.52 12.02
N GLU A 164 -9.94 -11.43 13.21
CA GLU A 164 -10.67 -11.56 14.45
C GLU A 164 -10.79 -10.20 15.13
N TRP A 165 -11.95 -9.94 15.68
CA TRP A 165 -12.30 -8.66 16.25
C TRP A 165 -12.68 -8.79 17.71
N SER A 166 -12.45 -7.71 18.47
CA SER A 166 -13.03 -7.48 19.79
C SER A 166 -13.87 -6.22 19.74
N TYR A 167 -14.98 -6.24 20.45
CA TYR A 167 -15.89 -5.10 20.50
C TYR A 167 -15.83 -4.46 21.89
N HIS A 168 -15.43 -3.19 21.92
CA HIS A 168 -15.30 -2.41 23.15
C HIS A 168 -16.21 -1.18 23.05
N GLY A 169 -17.41 -1.31 23.57
CA GLY A 169 -18.42 -0.23 23.58
C GLY A 169 -18.90 0.14 22.17
N LEU A 170 -18.30 1.13 21.53
CA LEU A 170 -18.70 1.59 20.21
C LEU A 170 -17.61 1.38 19.13
N SER A 171 -16.53 0.67 19.46
CA SER A 171 -15.43 0.46 18.53
C SER A 171 -15.03 -1.01 18.41
N LEU A 172 -14.81 -1.45 17.16
CA LEU A 172 -14.16 -2.70 16.84
C LEU A 172 -12.64 -2.49 16.90
N LYS A 173 -11.95 -3.46 17.51
CA LYS A 173 -10.49 -3.53 17.57
C LYS A 173 -10.02 -4.84 16.96
N LEU A 174 -8.92 -4.78 16.23
CA LEU A 174 -8.30 -5.95 15.62
C LEU A 174 -7.64 -6.81 16.71
N LYS A 175 -8.15 -8.02 16.91
CA LYS A 175 -7.60 -8.99 17.85
C LYS A 175 -6.48 -9.81 17.21
N GLY A 176 -6.65 -10.17 15.93
CA GLY A 176 -5.67 -10.93 15.17
C GLY A 176 -6.05 -11.03 13.69
N PHE A 177 -5.08 -11.41 12.89
CA PHE A 177 -5.27 -11.69 11.48
C PHE A 177 -4.27 -12.74 11.00
N GLY A 178 -4.62 -13.46 9.95
CA GLY A 178 -3.76 -14.47 9.36
C GLY A 178 -4.30 -15.01 8.05
N THR A 179 -3.55 -15.92 7.43
CA THR A 179 -3.99 -16.65 6.24
C THR A 179 -4.63 -17.97 6.65
N VAL A 180 -5.72 -18.34 5.99
CA VAL A 180 -6.20 -19.72 6.05
C VAL A 180 -5.33 -20.52 5.09
N ALA A 181 -4.66 -21.57 5.60
CA ALA A 181 -3.92 -22.49 4.75
C ALA A 181 -4.90 -23.18 3.80
N ASP A 182 -4.66 -23.10 2.49
CA ASP A 182 -5.40 -23.91 1.53
C ASP A 182 -4.94 -25.38 1.68
N PRO A 183 -5.79 -26.28 2.15
CA PRO A 183 -5.42 -27.68 2.35
C PRO A 183 -5.01 -28.38 1.03
N ASN A 184 -5.28 -27.79 -0.13
CA ASN A 184 -4.97 -28.34 -1.45
C ASN A 184 -3.67 -27.80 -2.08
N LYS A 185 -2.93 -26.90 -1.41
CA LYS A 185 -1.62 -26.42 -1.89
C LYS A 185 -0.51 -26.71 -0.86
N PRO A 186 0.09 -27.90 -0.86
CA PRO A 186 1.30 -28.14 -0.08
C PRO A 186 2.47 -27.35 -0.70
N GLY A 187 3.04 -26.41 0.04
CA GLY A 187 4.32 -25.79 -0.34
C GLY A 187 4.42 -24.27 -0.32
N VAL A 188 3.37 -23.53 -0.03
CA VAL A 188 3.50 -22.09 0.30
C VAL A 188 3.73 -22.01 1.81
N ALA A 189 4.91 -21.55 2.22
CA ALA A 189 5.24 -21.31 3.61
C ALA A 189 4.21 -20.31 4.17
N THR A 190 3.23 -20.83 4.90
CA THR A 190 2.31 -20.04 5.70
C THR A 190 3.12 -19.26 6.72
N PRO A 191 2.85 -17.96 6.92
CA PRO A 191 3.21 -17.33 8.18
C PRO A 191 2.53 -18.18 9.27
N VAL A 192 3.33 -18.83 10.10
CA VAL A 192 2.89 -19.73 11.16
C VAL A 192 1.80 -19.02 11.96
N ASP A 193 0.59 -19.55 11.94
CA ASP A 193 -0.49 -19.14 12.83
C ASP A 193 -0.10 -19.61 14.23
N PRO A 194 0.17 -18.71 15.19
CA PRO A 194 0.57 -19.11 16.53
C PRO A 194 -0.55 -19.82 17.31
N TYR A 195 -1.75 -19.91 16.75
CA TYR A 195 -2.91 -20.54 17.40
C TYR A 195 -3.20 -21.97 16.95
N ILE A 196 -2.60 -22.47 15.87
CA ILE A 196 -2.84 -23.84 15.38
C ILE A 196 -1.97 -24.87 16.12
N GLU A 197 -0.85 -24.50 16.71
CA GLU A 197 0.04 -25.45 17.41
C GLU A 197 -0.39 -25.86 18.82
N GLN A 198 -1.45 -25.30 19.41
CA GLN A 198 -1.88 -25.67 20.78
C GLN A 198 -3.08 -26.64 20.86
N GLY A 199 -3.52 -27.15 19.73
CA GLY A 199 -4.66 -28.09 19.67
C GLY A 199 -4.31 -29.58 19.51
N GLY A 200 -3.04 -29.97 19.64
CA GLY A 200 -2.58 -31.34 19.42
C GLY A 200 -1.73 -31.90 20.55
N GLN A 201 -2.29 -32.09 21.75
CA GLN A 201 -1.92 -33.14 22.73
C GLN A 201 -3.11 -33.46 23.58
#